data_692b49740700b977ae9f1d3d8a7e1cb2
#
_entry.id   692b49740700b977ae9f1d3d8a7e1cb2
#
_cell.length_a   1.000
_cell.length_b   1.000
_cell.length_c   1.000
_cell.angle_alpha   90.00
_cell.angle_beta   90.00
_cell.angle_gamma   90.00
#
_symmetry.space_group_name_H-M   'P 1'
#
loop_
_entity.id
_entity.type
_entity.pdbx_description
1 polymer ?
#
loop_
_entity_poly.entity_id
_entity_poly.type
_entity_poly.pdbx_seq_one_letter_code
_entity_poly.pdbx_strand_id
1 'polypeptide(L)'
;MADFEKVLKVGDLQPGEMVKVEVALNPVLLGNVNGDYFAVGNTCTHAELPILEDKGSLDGNEAECPYHGSVFDVTTGEPVQGPASFGLQKYSVRVEGDDILVGPA
;
A
#
# COMPACT_ATOMS: atom_id res chain seq x y z
N MET A 1 -13.66 -13.97 10.60
CA MET A 1 -12.28 -14.35 10.80
C MET A 1 -11.39 -13.69 9.76
N ALA A 2 -10.32 -13.10 10.20
CA ALA A 2 -9.40 -12.43 9.28
C ALA A 2 -8.51 -13.46 8.60
N ASP A 3 -8.48 -13.42 7.28
CA ASP A 3 -7.66 -14.32 6.50
C ASP A 3 -6.46 -13.55 5.97
N PHE A 4 -5.29 -13.82 6.53
CA PHE A 4 -4.06 -13.22 6.07
C PHE A 4 -3.47 -14.05 4.95
N GLU A 5 -3.01 -13.39 3.90
CA GLU A 5 -2.39 -14.05 2.76
C GLU A 5 -0.93 -13.64 2.68
N LYS A 6 -0.08 -14.62 2.44
CA LYS A 6 1.31 -14.35 2.16
C LYS A 6 1.42 -13.70 0.80
N VAL A 7 2.03 -12.52 0.74
CA VAL A 7 2.14 -11.77 -0.52
C VAL A 7 3.58 -11.60 -0.98
N LEU A 8 4.54 -11.61 -0.04
CA LEU A 8 5.92 -11.30 -0.36
C LEU A 8 6.83 -11.82 0.74
N LYS A 9 8.14 -11.87 0.47
CA LYS A 9 9.13 -12.13 1.50
C LYS A 9 9.75 -10.83 1.97
N VAL A 10 10.21 -10.82 3.22
CA VAL A 10 10.79 -9.62 3.83
C VAL A 10 11.92 -9.04 2.98
N GLY A 11 12.77 -9.89 2.41
CA GLY A 11 13.89 -9.44 1.59
C GLY A 11 13.50 -8.88 0.22
N ASP A 12 12.23 -9.04 -0.18
CA ASP A 12 11.78 -8.60 -1.51
C ASP A 12 11.36 -7.13 -1.54
N LEU A 13 11.25 -6.48 -0.40
CA LEU A 13 10.80 -5.08 -0.32
C LEU A 13 11.70 -4.31 0.63
N GLN A 14 12.52 -3.43 0.07
CA GLN A 14 13.49 -2.65 0.83
C GLN A 14 12.84 -1.37 1.38
N PRO A 15 13.43 -0.75 2.41
CA PRO A 15 12.90 0.53 2.92
C PRO A 15 12.81 1.58 1.81
N GLY A 16 11.68 2.27 1.76
CA GLY A 16 11.41 3.27 0.75
C GLY A 16 10.79 2.73 -0.52
N GLU A 17 10.60 1.42 -0.61
CA GLU A 17 9.97 0.80 -1.78
C GLU A 17 8.51 0.50 -1.52
N MET A 18 7.73 0.46 -2.59
CA MET A 18 6.34 0.00 -2.54
C MET A 18 6.08 -0.90 -3.74
N VAL A 19 5.12 -1.81 -3.58
CA VAL A 19 4.81 -2.80 -4.60
C VAL A 19 3.31 -3.09 -4.59
N LYS A 20 2.77 -3.39 -5.76
CA LYS A 20 1.38 -3.83 -5.87
C LYS A 20 1.32 -5.33 -5.63
N VAL A 21 0.45 -5.74 -4.72
CA VAL A 21 0.15 -7.15 -4.46
C VAL A 21 -1.36 -7.33 -4.53
N GLU A 22 -1.82 -8.59 -4.50
CA GLU A 22 -3.24 -8.86 -4.50
C GLU A 22 -3.63 -9.62 -3.25
N VAL A 23 -4.70 -9.19 -2.61
CA VAL A 23 -5.24 -9.80 -1.40
C VAL A 23 -6.71 -10.04 -1.63
N ALA A 24 -7.14 -11.31 -1.62
CA ALA A 24 -8.53 -11.68 -1.89
C ALA A 24 -9.02 -11.04 -3.20
N LEU A 25 -8.19 -11.04 -4.23
CA LEU A 25 -8.45 -10.50 -5.56
C LEU A 25 -8.53 -8.97 -5.62
N ASN A 26 -8.19 -8.30 -4.53
CA ASN A 26 -8.16 -6.84 -4.50
C ASN A 26 -6.73 -6.33 -4.66
N PRO A 27 -6.51 -5.29 -5.47
CA PRO A 27 -5.17 -4.70 -5.59
C PRO A 27 -4.83 -3.92 -4.33
N VAL A 28 -3.65 -4.18 -3.80
CA VAL A 28 -3.18 -3.58 -2.56
C VAL A 28 -1.78 -3.01 -2.79
N LEU A 29 -1.55 -1.81 -2.26
CA LEU A 29 -0.23 -1.19 -2.26
C LEU A 29 0.44 -1.53 -0.93
N LEU A 30 1.56 -2.23 -1.00
CA LEU A 30 2.35 -2.59 0.18
C LEU A 30 3.60 -1.73 0.18
N GLY A 31 3.83 -1.00 1.27
CA GLY A 31 4.98 -0.11 1.39
C GLY A 31 5.86 -0.47 2.57
N ASN A 32 7.15 -0.23 2.42
CA ASN A 32 8.12 -0.38 3.49
C ASN A 32 8.59 1.01 3.90
N VAL A 33 8.15 1.47 5.08
CA VAL A 33 8.52 2.77 5.62
C VAL A 33 9.50 2.54 6.75
N ASN A 34 10.78 2.74 6.46
CA ASN A 34 11.87 2.59 7.46
C ASN A 34 11.89 1.23 8.14
N GLY A 35 11.51 0.18 7.43
CA GLY A 35 11.50 -1.18 7.97
C GLY A 35 10.13 -1.64 8.48
N ASP A 36 9.15 -0.75 8.54
CA ASP A 36 7.78 -1.10 8.92
C ASP A 36 6.93 -1.22 7.67
N TYR A 37 6.08 -2.25 7.62
CA TYR A 37 5.25 -2.53 6.45
C TYR A 37 3.85 -2.01 6.66
N PHE A 38 3.32 -1.34 5.63
CA PHE A 38 1.96 -0.81 5.64
C PHE A 38 1.28 -1.19 4.33
N ALA A 39 -0.02 -1.46 4.40
CA ALA A 39 -0.78 -1.87 3.22
C ALA A 39 -2.07 -1.05 3.13
N VAL A 40 -2.31 -0.52 1.94
CA VAL A 40 -3.53 0.25 1.64
C VAL A 40 -4.04 -0.18 0.28
N GLY A 41 -5.31 0.13 -0.02
CA GLY A 41 -5.85 -0.15 -1.33
C GLY A 41 -5.07 0.56 -2.41
N ASN A 42 -4.86 -0.10 -3.54
CA ASN A 42 -4.04 0.44 -4.64
C ASN A 42 -4.86 1.23 -5.66
N THR A 43 -6.11 1.56 -5.34
CA THR A 43 -6.96 2.31 -6.26
C THR A 43 -7.10 3.74 -5.76
N CYS A 44 -6.69 4.70 -6.59
CA CYS A 44 -6.82 6.11 -6.25
C CYS A 44 -8.30 6.47 -6.09
N THR A 45 -8.67 7.03 -4.95
CA THR A 45 -10.07 7.32 -4.65
C THR A 45 -10.65 8.45 -5.50
N HIS A 46 -9.79 9.29 -6.07
CA HIS A 46 -10.24 10.35 -6.97
C HIS A 46 -10.48 9.84 -8.39
N ALA A 47 -9.51 9.12 -8.93
CA ALA A 47 -9.51 8.71 -10.33
C ALA A 47 -10.02 7.30 -10.56
N GLU A 48 -10.09 6.49 -9.51
CA GLU A 48 -10.42 5.05 -9.58
C GLU A 48 -9.49 4.29 -10.50
N LEU A 49 -8.22 4.73 -10.54
CA LEU A 49 -7.16 4.13 -11.34
C LEU A 49 -6.07 3.60 -10.40
N PRO A 50 -5.28 2.63 -10.83
CA PRO A 50 -4.25 2.07 -9.97
C PRO A 50 -3.16 3.08 -9.67
N ILE A 51 -2.78 3.18 -8.39
CA ILE A 51 -1.67 4.03 -7.97
C ILE A 51 -0.36 3.44 -8.47
N LEU A 52 -0.20 2.12 -8.26
CA LEU A 52 0.95 1.38 -8.75
C LEU A 52 0.50 0.35 -9.77
N GLU A 53 1.27 0.18 -10.82
CA GLU A 53 1.06 -0.92 -11.75
C GLU A 53 1.89 -2.13 -11.37
N ASP A 54 3.04 -1.91 -10.74
CA ASP A 54 3.91 -2.97 -10.26
C ASP A 54 4.67 -2.49 -9.03
N LYS A 55 5.71 -1.67 -9.23
CA LYS A 55 6.60 -1.20 -8.17
C LYS A 55 6.75 0.30 -8.22
N GLY A 56 7.18 0.88 -7.10
CA GLY A 56 7.47 2.30 -7.03
C GLY A 56 8.27 2.63 -5.80
N SER A 57 8.54 3.92 -5.64
CA SER A 57 9.27 4.44 -4.49
C SER A 57 8.36 5.37 -3.69
N LEU A 58 8.44 5.23 -2.37
CA LEU A 58 7.74 6.13 -1.47
C LEU A 58 8.54 7.42 -1.30
N ASP A 59 7.84 8.51 -1.02
CA ASP A 59 8.46 9.76 -0.56
C ASP A 59 8.20 9.81 0.94
N GLY A 60 9.15 9.30 1.72
CA GLY A 60 8.93 9.10 3.15
C GLY A 60 7.85 8.06 3.36
N ASN A 61 6.70 8.48 3.87
CA ASN A 61 5.53 7.62 4.06
C ASN A 61 4.40 7.94 3.08
N GLU A 62 4.71 8.65 1.98
CA GLU A 62 3.70 9.12 1.04
C GLU A 62 3.83 8.45 -0.32
N ALA A 63 2.68 8.15 -0.90
CA ALA A 63 2.58 7.62 -2.26
C ALA A 63 1.75 8.57 -3.10
N GLU A 64 2.23 8.88 -4.29
CA GLU A 64 1.54 9.81 -5.21
C GLU A 64 0.84 9.04 -6.32
N CYS A 65 -0.42 9.41 -6.57
CA CYS A 65 -1.17 8.89 -7.70
C CYS A 65 -0.63 9.56 -8.97
N PRO A 66 -0.15 8.79 -9.96
CA PRO A 66 0.49 9.40 -11.14
C PRO A 66 -0.47 10.11 -12.08
N TYR A 67 -1.78 9.96 -11.90
CA TYR A 67 -2.73 10.50 -12.86
C TYR A 67 -3.11 11.94 -12.59
N HIS A 68 -3.34 12.30 -11.31
CA HIS A 68 -3.77 13.65 -10.98
C HIS A 68 -3.00 14.25 -9.79
N GLY A 69 -1.96 13.58 -9.33
CA GLY A 69 -1.10 14.11 -8.29
C GLY A 69 -1.63 14.02 -6.88
N SER A 70 -2.69 13.24 -6.65
CA SER A 70 -3.14 12.99 -5.27
C SER A 70 -2.07 12.27 -4.49
N VAL A 71 -1.85 12.67 -3.24
CA VAL A 71 -0.84 12.09 -2.39
C VAL A 71 -1.51 11.47 -1.17
N PHE A 72 -1.14 10.23 -0.86
CA PHE A 72 -1.71 9.50 0.27
C PHE A 72 -0.61 9.08 1.24
N ASP A 73 -0.92 9.15 2.53
CA ASP A 73 -0.05 8.62 3.58
C ASP A 73 -0.33 7.12 3.69
N VAL A 74 0.66 6.28 3.35
CA VAL A 74 0.44 4.84 3.35
C VAL A 74 0.34 4.25 4.76
N THR A 75 0.75 4.99 5.78
CA THR A 75 0.64 4.52 7.16
C THR A 75 -0.76 4.70 7.72
N THR A 76 -1.54 5.62 7.17
CA THR A 76 -2.91 5.91 7.61
C THR A 76 -3.95 5.69 6.52
N GLY A 77 -3.54 5.74 5.26
CA GLY A 77 -4.45 5.69 4.12
C GLY A 77 -5.06 7.03 3.78
N GLU A 78 -4.80 8.07 4.55
CA GLU A 78 -5.47 9.36 4.36
C GLU A 78 -4.85 10.19 3.24
N PRO A 79 -5.67 10.98 2.51
CA PRO A 79 -5.13 11.88 1.51
C PRO A 79 -4.42 13.06 2.18
N VAL A 80 -3.21 13.36 1.73
CA VAL A 80 -2.40 14.46 2.22
C VAL A 80 -2.49 15.63 1.28
N GLN A 81 -2.74 15.36 0.00
CA GLN A 81 -2.85 16.36 -1.03
C GLN A 81 -3.90 15.94 -2.05
N GLY A 82 -4.81 16.86 -2.37
CA GLY A 82 -5.85 16.61 -3.36
C GLY A 82 -5.30 16.41 -4.77
N PRO A 83 -6.18 16.06 -5.72
CA PRO A 83 -7.63 16.23 -5.66
C PRO A 83 -8.44 15.17 -4.90
N ALA A 84 -7.83 14.08 -4.47
CA ALA A 84 -8.55 13.08 -3.69
C ALA A 84 -8.96 13.65 -2.33
N SER A 85 -10.21 13.36 -1.92
CA SER A 85 -10.72 13.78 -0.62
C SER A 85 -11.11 12.60 0.27
N PHE A 86 -11.01 11.38 -0.26
CA PHE A 86 -11.30 10.16 0.50
C PHE A 86 -10.01 9.36 0.68
N GLY A 87 -9.87 8.72 1.84
CA GLY A 87 -8.72 7.89 2.13
C GLY A 87 -8.74 6.56 1.39
N LEU A 88 -7.60 5.91 1.34
CA LEU A 88 -7.46 4.57 0.82
C LEU A 88 -7.89 3.57 1.90
N GLN A 89 -8.44 2.44 1.48
CA GLN A 89 -8.77 1.38 2.43
C GLN A 89 -7.50 0.86 3.08
N LYS A 90 -7.51 0.70 4.40
CA LYS A 90 -6.37 0.17 5.12
C LYS A 90 -6.46 -1.34 5.23
N TYR A 91 -5.30 -1.98 5.24
CA TYR A 91 -5.16 -3.41 5.49
C TYR A 91 -4.20 -3.62 6.65
N SER A 92 -4.28 -4.77 7.29
CA SER A 92 -3.34 -5.14 8.35
C SER A 92 -2.18 -5.90 7.75
N VAL A 93 -0.99 -5.69 8.30
CA VAL A 93 0.21 -6.40 7.84
C VAL A 93 0.80 -7.16 9.03
N ARG A 94 1.24 -8.37 8.76
CA ARG A 94 1.87 -9.22 9.75
C ARG A 94 3.12 -9.84 9.13
N VAL A 95 4.18 -9.95 9.91
CA VAL A 95 5.39 -10.64 9.48
C VAL A 95 5.52 -11.91 10.31
N GLU A 96 5.66 -13.04 9.63
CA GLU A 96 5.85 -14.33 10.27
C GLU A 96 7.07 -14.99 9.65
N GLY A 97 8.15 -15.13 10.43
CA GLY A 97 9.41 -15.58 9.87
C GLY A 97 9.91 -14.62 8.82
N ASP A 98 10.07 -15.09 7.60
CA ASP A 98 10.48 -14.26 6.46
C ASP A 98 9.31 -13.85 5.57
N ASP A 99 8.08 -14.18 5.97
CA ASP A 99 6.92 -13.94 5.14
C ASP A 99 6.17 -12.68 5.57
N ILE A 100 5.76 -11.88 4.59
CA ILE A 100 4.88 -10.74 4.81
C ILE A 100 3.47 -11.18 4.44
N LEU A 101 2.55 -11.03 5.40
CA LEU A 101 1.16 -11.40 5.21
C LEU A 101 0.29 -10.16 5.32
N VAL A 102 -0.72 -10.08 4.47
CA VAL A 102 -1.67 -8.95 4.45
C VAL A 102 -3.07 -9.50 4.58
N GLY A 103 -3.87 -8.85 5.40
CA GLY A 103 -5.25 -9.21 5.63
C GLY A 103 -6.11 -8.01 5.91
N PRO A 104 -7.41 -8.22 6.17
CA PRO A 104 -8.33 -7.12 6.45
C PRO A 104 -7.95 -6.39 7.72
N ALA A 105 -8.17 -5.09 7.72
CA ALA A 105 -7.89 -4.23 8.87
C ALA A 105 -8.83 -4.51 10.04
#